data_251569f295016671d0f4607161919a50
#
_entry.id   251569f295016671d0f4607161919a50
#
_cell.length_a   1.000
_cell.length_b   1.000
_cell.length_c   1.000
_cell.angle_alpha   90.00
_cell.angle_beta   90.00
_cell.angle_gamma   90.00
#
_symmetry.space_group_name_H-M   'P 1'
#
loop_
_entity.id
_entity.type
_entity.pdbx_description
1 polymer ?
#
loop_
_entity_poly.entity_id
_entity_poly.type
_entity_poly.pdbx_seq_one_letter_code
_entity_poly.pdbx_strand_id
1 'polypeptide(L)'
;HRFNRIALLGITLFSALLPLIRITVEQPMAVAASVMSAEDLWLMQQWNVQAVVSEESRVPFSVSIASAMVYLCGIAFLLLRNLWSLSRLLFLIRHSRKVRLESGAWLVIHRQQLAPFSWMKFVVVSQKDLDEGGRDILIHEQAHIAKGHSWDLLWMEICVWLQWFNPAAWLLKQEIQNIHEYEADEEVLRSGVDARQYQMLLIKKAVGARLYSMANSFNHSSLKKR
;
A
#
# COMPACT_ATOMS: atom_id res chain seq x y z
N HIS A 1 7.61 8.28 -15.97
CA HIS A 1 7.18 7.49 -14.79
C HIS A 1 7.68 8.09 -13.47
N ARG A 2 8.95 8.53 -13.34
CA ARG A 2 9.53 9.10 -12.11
C ARG A 2 8.71 10.25 -11.51
N PHE A 3 8.19 11.16 -12.33
CA PHE A 3 7.35 12.26 -11.87
C PHE A 3 6.07 11.75 -11.20
N ASN A 4 5.36 10.81 -11.83
CA ASN A 4 4.13 10.25 -11.29
C ASN A 4 4.37 9.52 -9.97
N ARG A 5 5.48 8.78 -9.85
CA ARG A 5 5.90 8.12 -8.62
C ARG A 5 6.10 9.12 -7.48
N ILE A 6 6.87 10.19 -7.71
CA ILE A 6 7.12 11.23 -6.71
C ILE A 6 5.82 11.95 -6.33
N ALA A 7 4.98 12.26 -7.32
CA ALA A 7 3.69 12.90 -7.08
C ALA A 7 2.76 12.04 -6.21
N LEU A 8 2.64 10.74 -6.49
CA LEU A 8 1.80 9.83 -5.70
C LEU A 8 2.33 9.68 -4.27
N LEU A 9 3.64 9.50 -4.09
CA LEU A 9 4.25 9.43 -2.76
C LEU A 9 4.07 10.75 -1.98
N GLY A 10 4.19 11.89 -2.67
CA GLY A 10 3.94 13.21 -2.10
C GLY A 10 2.49 13.40 -1.66
N ILE A 11 1.54 13.00 -2.47
CA ILE A 11 0.09 13.05 -2.14
C ILE A 11 -0.22 12.19 -0.92
N THR A 12 0.32 10.97 -0.85
CA THR A 12 0.09 10.09 0.31
C THR A 12 0.70 10.66 1.59
N LEU A 13 1.89 11.25 1.51
CA LEU A 13 2.53 11.93 2.65
C LEU A 13 1.69 13.14 3.10
N PHE A 14 1.27 13.98 2.16
CA PHE A 14 0.45 15.16 2.44
C PHE A 14 -0.90 14.76 3.06
N SER A 15 -1.56 13.75 2.51
CA SER A 15 -2.81 13.20 3.05
C SER A 15 -2.66 12.67 4.48
N ALA A 16 -1.52 12.08 4.82
CA ALA A 16 -1.23 11.60 6.17
C ALA A 16 -0.97 12.74 7.17
N LEU A 17 -0.39 13.86 6.71
CA LEU A 17 -0.08 15.02 7.54
C LEU A 17 -1.28 15.97 7.74
N LEU A 18 -2.20 16.02 6.78
CA LEU A 18 -3.33 16.95 6.77
C LEU A 18 -4.19 16.91 8.05
N PRO A 19 -4.52 15.75 8.65
CA PRO A 19 -5.26 15.68 9.89
C PRO A 19 -4.53 16.25 11.12
N LEU A 20 -3.20 16.45 11.04
CA LEU A 20 -2.40 17.03 12.11
C LEU A 20 -2.50 18.56 12.14
N ILE A 21 -2.97 19.17 11.05
CA ILE A 21 -3.13 20.62 10.93
C ILE A 21 -4.46 21.00 11.59
N ARG A 22 -4.38 21.61 12.78
CA ARG A 22 -5.54 22.20 13.43
C ARG A 22 -5.74 23.63 12.90
N ILE A 23 -6.75 23.83 12.07
CA ILE A 23 -7.18 25.17 11.66
C ILE A 23 -8.18 25.66 12.69
N THR A 24 -7.74 26.50 13.61
CA THR A 24 -8.63 27.20 14.54
C THR A 24 -9.20 28.39 13.78
N VAL A 25 -10.43 28.28 13.31
CA VAL A 25 -11.15 29.42 12.77
C VAL A 25 -11.77 30.15 13.96
N GLU A 26 -11.13 31.23 14.41
CA GLU A 26 -11.79 32.16 15.34
C GLU A 26 -12.92 32.82 14.56
N GLN A 27 -14.13 32.44 14.86
CA GLN A 27 -15.30 33.19 14.38
C GLN A 27 -15.29 34.55 15.11
N PRO A 28 -15.21 35.66 14.38
CA PRO A 28 -15.32 36.96 15.01
C PRO A 28 -16.78 37.17 15.48
N MET A 29 -17.06 36.70 16.69
CA MET A 29 -18.37 36.93 17.35
C MET A 29 -18.46 38.35 17.96
N ALA A 30 -17.77 39.33 17.34
CA ALA A 30 -17.65 40.66 17.92
C ALA A 30 -18.35 41.77 17.14
N VAL A 31 -19.19 41.48 16.14
CA VAL A 31 -19.82 42.57 15.36
C VAL A 31 -21.33 42.76 15.69
N ALA A 32 -21.94 41.82 16.38
CA ALA A 32 -23.40 41.97 16.72
C ALA A 32 -23.68 42.70 18.03
N ALA A 33 -22.68 42.99 18.88
CA ALA A 33 -22.93 43.58 20.20
C ALA A 33 -23.01 45.13 20.20
N SER A 34 -22.72 45.79 19.09
CA SER A 34 -22.62 47.28 19.08
C SER A 34 -23.82 48.01 18.51
N VAL A 35 -24.90 47.31 18.13
CA VAL A 35 -26.12 47.96 17.56
C VAL A 35 -27.42 47.38 18.16
N MET A 36 -27.39 46.71 19.28
CA MET A 36 -28.63 46.29 19.95
C MET A 36 -29.16 47.44 20.78
N SER A 37 -30.36 47.93 20.43
CA SER A 37 -31.08 48.89 21.24
C SER A 37 -31.59 48.24 22.54
N ALA A 38 -31.89 49.07 23.57
CA ALA A 38 -32.42 48.54 24.82
C ALA A 38 -33.73 47.77 24.62
N GLU A 39 -34.48 48.03 23.54
CA GLU A 39 -35.71 47.34 23.17
C GLU A 39 -35.43 45.91 22.65
N ASP A 40 -34.32 45.71 21.93
CA ASP A 40 -33.93 44.36 21.45
C ASP A 40 -33.51 43.45 22.61
N LEU A 41 -32.92 44.02 23.66
CA LEU A 41 -32.56 43.28 24.89
C LEU A 41 -33.82 42.83 25.65
N TRP A 42 -34.87 43.69 25.72
CA TRP A 42 -36.15 43.33 26.32
C TRP A 42 -36.89 42.23 25.58
N LEU A 43 -36.88 42.26 24.25
CA LEU A 43 -37.45 41.22 23.39
C LEU A 43 -36.69 39.88 23.54
N MET A 44 -35.37 39.89 23.65
CA MET A 44 -34.58 38.67 23.89
C MET A 44 -34.81 38.06 25.26
N GLN A 45 -35.04 38.88 26.28
CA GLN A 45 -35.37 38.43 27.63
C GLN A 45 -36.77 37.79 27.70
N GLN A 46 -37.71 38.26 26.89
CA GLN A 46 -39.08 37.75 26.80
C GLN A 46 -39.17 36.46 25.98
N TRP A 47 -38.24 36.24 25.03
CA TRP A 47 -38.19 35.06 24.18
C TRP A 47 -37.38 33.93 24.79
N ASN A 48 -37.01 34.01 26.05
CA ASN A 48 -36.28 32.92 26.71
C ASN A 48 -35.47 32.09 25.68
N VAL A 49 -34.60 32.81 24.93
CA VAL A 49 -33.66 32.16 24.04
C VAL A 49 -32.72 31.43 24.99
N GLN A 50 -33.17 30.24 25.40
CA GLN A 50 -32.24 29.22 25.77
C GLN A 50 -31.22 29.24 24.64
N ALA A 51 -30.08 29.85 24.93
CA ALA A 51 -28.92 29.61 24.06
C ALA A 51 -28.96 28.11 23.84
N VAL A 52 -29.29 27.73 22.63
CA VAL A 52 -28.97 26.38 22.16
C VAL A 52 -27.47 26.37 22.26
N VAL A 53 -26.99 26.12 23.48
CA VAL A 53 -25.70 25.52 23.66
C VAL A 53 -25.83 24.35 22.74
N SER A 54 -25.23 24.50 21.56
CA SER A 54 -25.04 23.39 20.66
C SER A 54 -24.47 22.34 21.58
N GLU A 55 -25.32 21.42 22.05
CA GLU A 55 -24.77 20.18 22.58
C GLU A 55 -23.89 19.71 21.45
N GLU A 56 -22.59 20.03 21.55
CA GLU A 56 -21.62 19.25 20.85
C GLU A 56 -22.12 17.85 21.05
N SER A 57 -22.60 17.23 20.00
CA SER A 57 -23.15 15.88 20.05
C SER A 57 -22.03 15.00 20.55
N ARG A 58 -21.87 14.98 21.88
CA ARG A 58 -20.84 14.20 22.56
C ARG A 58 -21.18 12.76 22.24
N VAL A 59 -20.48 12.23 21.23
CA VAL A 59 -20.57 10.81 20.90
C VAL A 59 -20.43 10.07 22.22
N PRO A 60 -21.41 9.25 22.62
CA PRO A 60 -21.38 8.59 23.93
C PRO A 60 -20.03 7.87 24.07
N PHE A 61 -19.40 8.01 25.22
CA PHE A 61 -18.05 7.48 25.51
C PHE A 61 -17.90 6.01 25.11
N SER A 62 -18.95 5.22 25.26
CA SER A 62 -18.98 3.81 24.82
C SER A 62 -18.83 3.64 23.31
N VAL A 63 -19.44 4.49 22.49
CA VAL A 63 -19.34 4.44 21.01
C VAL A 63 -17.95 4.87 20.56
N SER A 64 -17.38 5.89 21.22
CA SER A 64 -16.01 6.35 20.94
C SER A 64 -14.98 5.26 21.22
N ILE A 65 -15.11 4.55 22.34
CA ILE A 65 -14.21 3.42 22.64
C ILE A 65 -14.42 2.27 21.66
N ALA A 66 -15.65 1.91 21.34
CA ALA A 66 -15.94 0.83 20.41
C ALA A 66 -15.36 1.12 19.02
N SER A 67 -15.50 2.32 18.49
CA SER A 67 -14.90 2.71 17.21
C SER A 67 -13.38 2.67 17.22
N ALA A 68 -12.75 3.14 18.31
CA ALA A 68 -11.31 3.05 18.48
C ALA A 68 -10.80 1.59 18.54
N MET A 69 -11.53 0.71 19.22
CA MET A 69 -11.22 -0.72 19.29
C MET A 69 -11.30 -1.37 17.90
N VAL A 70 -12.36 -1.11 17.14
CA VAL A 70 -12.50 -1.62 15.77
C VAL A 70 -11.34 -1.14 14.88
N TYR A 71 -10.98 0.13 14.98
CA TYR A 71 -9.86 0.70 14.23
C TYR A 71 -8.53 0.02 14.57
N LEU A 72 -8.23 -0.14 15.85
CA LEU A 72 -7.01 -0.78 16.33
C LEU A 72 -6.97 -2.27 15.98
N CYS A 73 -8.10 -2.98 16.05
CA CYS A 73 -8.20 -4.37 15.62
C CYS A 73 -7.88 -4.52 14.12
N GLY A 74 -8.37 -3.61 13.27
CA GLY A 74 -8.05 -3.59 11.84
C GLY A 74 -6.55 -3.42 11.58
N ILE A 75 -5.91 -2.47 12.26
CA ILE A 75 -4.46 -2.28 12.17
C ILE A 75 -3.71 -3.54 12.66
N ALA A 76 -4.07 -4.07 13.82
CA ALA A 76 -3.43 -5.25 14.39
C ALA A 76 -3.54 -6.46 13.46
N PHE A 77 -4.71 -6.69 12.86
CA PHE A 77 -4.92 -7.75 11.87
C PHE A 77 -3.99 -7.62 10.66
N LEU A 78 -3.88 -6.42 10.07
CA LEU A 78 -2.99 -6.18 8.93
C LEU A 78 -1.53 -6.33 9.30
N LEU A 79 -1.11 -5.83 10.47
CA LEU A 79 0.25 -6.01 10.99
C LEU A 79 0.59 -7.48 11.17
N LEU A 80 -0.27 -8.26 11.84
CA LEU A 80 -0.05 -9.70 12.04
C LEU A 80 0.04 -10.45 10.72
N ARG A 81 -0.85 -10.15 9.75
CA ARG A 81 -0.80 -10.71 8.41
C ARG A 81 0.52 -10.43 7.71
N ASN A 82 1.00 -9.19 7.79
CA ASN A 82 2.25 -8.79 7.13
C ASN A 82 3.49 -9.35 7.85
N LEU A 83 3.49 -9.41 9.18
CA LEU A 83 4.54 -10.08 9.95
C LEU A 83 4.62 -11.58 9.60
N TRP A 84 3.48 -12.23 9.46
CA TRP A 84 3.44 -13.62 8.99
C TRP A 84 4.03 -13.77 7.58
N SER A 85 3.62 -12.93 6.64
CA SER A 85 4.17 -12.94 5.28
C SER A 85 5.68 -12.71 5.28
N LEU A 86 6.16 -11.73 6.06
CA LEU A 86 7.58 -11.43 6.22
C LEU A 86 8.34 -12.61 6.85
N SER A 87 7.79 -13.26 7.87
CA SER A 87 8.44 -14.41 8.50
C SER A 87 8.60 -15.58 7.52
N ARG A 88 7.59 -15.84 6.67
CA ARG A 88 7.68 -16.84 5.60
C ARG A 88 8.74 -16.50 4.57
N LEU A 89 8.83 -15.22 4.18
CA LEU A 89 9.87 -14.72 3.26
C LEU A 89 11.26 -14.90 3.87
N LEU A 90 11.46 -14.50 5.11
CA LEU A 90 12.75 -14.65 5.79
C LEU A 90 13.14 -16.13 5.97
N PHE A 91 12.16 -16.98 6.26
CA PHE A 91 12.38 -18.43 6.31
C PHE A 91 12.84 -18.97 4.95
N LEU A 92 12.17 -18.58 3.84
CA LEU A 92 12.53 -18.96 2.49
C LEU A 92 13.98 -18.51 2.17
N ILE A 93 14.31 -17.25 2.44
CA ILE A 93 15.64 -16.69 2.22
C ILE A 93 16.70 -17.43 3.04
N ARG A 94 16.40 -17.81 4.29
CA ARG A 94 17.35 -18.52 5.15
C ARG A 94 17.66 -19.93 4.67
N HIS A 95 16.65 -20.64 4.15
CA HIS A 95 16.78 -22.06 3.75
C HIS A 95 17.12 -22.27 2.26
N SER A 96 17.25 -21.20 1.48
CA SER A 96 17.57 -21.27 0.06
C SER A 96 19.06 -21.03 -0.19
N ARG A 97 19.55 -21.53 -1.33
CA ARG A 97 20.91 -21.27 -1.80
C ARG A 97 21.08 -19.80 -2.16
N LYS A 98 22.14 -19.17 -1.70
CA LYS A 98 22.44 -17.75 -1.94
C LYS A 98 23.72 -17.62 -2.77
N VAL A 99 23.66 -16.74 -3.75
CA VAL A 99 24.80 -16.36 -4.59
C VAL A 99 24.87 -14.84 -4.60
N ARG A 100 26.05 -14.28 -4.44
CA ARG A 100 26.22 -12.82 -4.52
C ARG A 100 26.37 -12.42 -5.99
N LEU A 101 25.57 -11.45 -6.43
CA LEU A 101 25.66 -10.87 -7.76
C LEU A 101 26.71 -9.76 -7.80
N GLU A 102 27.24 -9.45 -8.97
CA GLU A 102 28.17 -8.34 -9.19
C GLU A 102 27.59 -6.98 -8.80
N SER A 103 26.28 -6.81 -8.93
CA SER A 103 25.54 -5.62 -8.49
C SER A 103 25.50 -5.44 -6.96
N GLY A 104 26.05 -6.39 -6.19
CA GLY A 104 26.00 -6.39 -4.73
C GLY A 104 24.70 -6.95 -4.13
N ALA A 105 23.70 -7.28 -4.94
CA ALA A 105 22.49 -7.96 -4.52
C ALA A 105 22.74 -9.45 -4.24
N TRP A 106 21.84 -10.08 -3.49
CA TRP A 106 21.86 -11.50 -3.20
C TRP A 106 20.81 -12.22 -4.05
N LEU A 107 21.26 -13.14 -4.88
CA LEU A 107 20.40 -14.06 -5.61
C LEU A 107 20.07 -15.26 -4.71
N VAL A 108 18.77 -15.46 -4.47
CA VAL A 108 18.22 -16.56 -3.68
C VAL A 108 17.53 -17.52 -4.62
N ILE A 109 18.07 -18.73 -4.74
CA ILE A 109 17.58 -19.75 -5.65
C ILE A 109 16.78 -20.78 -4.85
N HIS A 110 15.52 -20.98 -5.23
CA HIS A 110 14.63 -21.94 -4.58
C HIS A 110 14.01 -22.92 -5.58
N ARG A 111 13.43 -24.01 -5.06
CA ARG A 111 12.82 -25.07 -5.88
C ARG A 111 11.28 -24.96 -5.99
N GLN A 112 10.66 -24.03 -5.28
CA GLN A 112 9.22 -23.85 -5.30
C GLN A 112 8.79 -23.14 -6.58
N GLN A 113 7.57 -23.34 -7.03
CA GLN A 113 7.00 -22.61 -8.16
C GLN A 113 6.40 -21.27 -7.68
N LEU A 114 7.28 -20.34 -7.33
CA LEU A 114 6.91 -18.95 -6.99
C LEU A 114 7.38 -18.05 -8.13
N ALA A 115 6.59 -17.05 -8.45
CA ALA A 115 7.01 -16.01 -9.39
C ALA A 115 8.28 -15.32 -8.87
N PRO A 116 9.21 -14.94 -9.74
CA PRO A 116 10.35 -14.13 -9.37
C PRO A 116 9.91 -12.84 -8.68
N PHE A 117 10.67 -12.40 -7.70
CA PHE A 117 10.45 -11.11 -7.04
C PHE A 117 11.74 -10.63 -6.37
N SER A 118 11.80 -9.33 -6.12
CA SER A 118 12.89 -8.70 -5.39
C SER A 118 12.39 -8.04 -4.10
N TRP A 119 13.21 -8.12 -3.05
CA TRP A 119 12.95 -7.47 -1.79
C TRP A 119 14.24 -6.94 -1.15
N MET A 120 14.30 -5.63 -0.92
CA MET A 120 15.48 -4.92 -0.40
C MET A 120 16.74 -5.20 -1.24
N LYS A 121 17.60 -6.14 -0.81
CA LYS A 121 18.84 -6.56 -1.48
C LYS A 121 18.78 -7.99 -1.99
N PHE A 122 17.63 -8.64 -1.91
CA PHE A 122 17.45 -10.03 -2.31
C PHE A 122 16.63 -10.12 -3.60
N VAL A 123 17.14 -10.86 -4.57
CA VAL A 123 16.41 -11.32 -5.76
C VAL A 123 16.07 -12.77 -5.54
N VAL A 124 14.80 -13.11 -5.51
CA VAL A 124 14.29 -14.46 -5.24
C VAL A 124 13.75 -15.04 -6.55
N VAL A 125 14.38 -16.11 -7.03
CA VAL A 125 14.05 -16.72 -8.34
C VAL A 125 14.02 -18.23 -8.21
N SER A 126 13.12 -18.88 -8.94
CA SER A 126 13.12 -20.34 -9.02
C SER A 126 14.21 -20.85 -9.95
N GLN A 127 14.69 -22.08 -9.72
CA GLN A 127 15.67 -22.69 -10.63
C GLN A 127 15.13 -22.75 -12.07
N LYS A 128 13.85 -23.05 -12.24
CA LYS A 128 13.19 -23.12 -13.54
C LYS A 128 13.19 -21.76 -14.27
N ASP A 129 12.92 -20.67 -13.56
CA ASP A 129 12.91 -19.33 -14.16
C ASP A 129 14.32 -18.91 -14.60
N LEU A 130 15.36 -19.32 -13.87
CA LEU A 130 16.75 -19.09 -14.28
C LEU A 130 17.10 -19.82 -15.57
N ASP A 131 16.60 -21.05 -15.75
CA ASP A 131 16.86 -21.87 -16.92
C ASP A 131 16.09 -21.37 -18.17
N GLU A 132 14.88 -20.77 -17.98
CA GLU A 132 13.99 -20.36 -19.08
C GLU A 132 14.17 -18.91 -19.56
N GLY A 133 14.81 -18.05 -18.81
CA GLY A 133 14.95 -16.61 -19.15
C GLY A 133 15.68 -15.82 -18.08
N GLY A 134 16.62 -16.46 -17.41
CA GLY A 134 17.26 -15.96 -16.20
C GLY A 134 17.87 -14.57 -16.33
N ARG A 135 18.48 -14.24 -17.49
CA ARG A 135 19.11 -12.93 -17.70
C ARG A 135 18.10 -11.79 -17.64
N ASP A 136 17.02 -11.90 -18.39
CA ASP A 136 16.04 -10.81 -18.53
C ASP A 136 15.27 -10.62 -17.22
N ILE A 137 14.96 -11.75 -16.55
CA ILE A 137 14.34 -11.75 -15.22
C ILE A 137 15.27 -11.08 -14.19
N LEU A 138 16.55 -11.41 -14.20
CA LEU A 138 17.50 -10.82 -13.26
C LEU A 138 17.68 -9.33 -13.48
N ILE A 139 17.69 -8.84 -14.72
CA ILE A 139 17.74 -7.41 -15.02
C ILE A 139 16.51 -6.70 -14.47
N HIS A 140 15.31 -7.25 -14.69
CA HIS A 140 14.06 -6.72 -14.17
C HIS A 140 14.07 -6.63 -12.65
N GLU A 141 14.39 -7.71 -11.96
CA GLU A 141 14.43 -7.76 -10.49
C GLU A 141 15.53 -6.85 -9.89
N GLN A 142 16.67 -6.74 -10.55
CA GLN A 142 17.72 -5.82 -10.14
C GLN A 142 17.31 -4.36 -10.33
N ALA A 143 16.50 -4.04 -11.34
CA ALA A 143 15.95 -2.71 -11.53
C ALA A 143 15.08 -2.27 -10.34
N HIS A 144 14.25 -3.18 -9.80
CA HIS A 144 13.49 -2.90 -8.58
C HIS A 144 14.38 -2.55 -7.40
N ILE A 145 15.49 -3.27 -7.23
CA ILE A 145 16.45 -3.00 -6.16
C ILE A 145 17.16 -1.66 -6.38
N ALA A 146 17.66 -1.43 -7.59
CA ALA A 146 18.41 -0.22 -7.94
C ALA A 146 17.57 1.06 -7.79
N LYS A 147 16.28 0.99 -8.10
CA LYS A 147 15.33 2.09 -7.98
C LYS A 147 14.69 2.22 -6.58
N GLY A 148 14.99 1.28 -5.68
CA GLY A 148 14.54 1.33 -4.29
C GLY A 148 13.03 1.09 -4.09
N HIS A 149 12.37 0.38 -5.00
CA HIS A 149 10.92 0.13 -4.99
C HIS A 149 10.41 -0.50 -3.69
N SER A 150 11.24 -1.29 -3.00
CA SER A 150 10.90 -1.88 -1.71
C SER A 150 10.61 -0.84 -0.62
N TRP A 151 11.27 0.32 -0.65
CA TRP A 151 11.04 1.40 0.31
C TRP A 151 9.69 2.09 0.09
N ASP A 152 9.33 2.31 -1.18
CA ASP A 152 8.02 2.88 -1.52
C ASP A 152 6.89 1.95 -1.08
N LEU A 153 7.05 0.62 -1.31
CA LEU A 153 6.05 -0.35 -0.89
C LEU A 153 5.93 -0.42 0.63
N LEU A 154 7.02 -0.31 1.38
CA LEU A 154 6.96 -0.21 2.85
C LEU A 154 6.20 1.04 3.30
N TRP A 155 6.47 2.18 2.67
CA TRP A 155 5.74 3.41 2.94
C TRP A 155 4.23 3.25 2.67
N MET A 156 3.89 2.67 1.51
CA MET A 156 2.50 2.42 1.15
C MET A 156 1.81 1.42 2.09
N GLU A 157 2.54 0.41 2.60
CA GLU A 157 1.99 -0.49 3.62
C GLU A 157 1.61 0.26 4.90
N ILE A 158 2.46 1.17 5.37
CA ILE A 158 2.16 2.00 6.55
C ILE A 158 0.92 2.87 6.29
N CYS A 159 0.82 3.51 5.12
CA CYS A 159 -0.36 4.29 4.75
C CYS A 159 -1.64 3.43 4.72
N VAL A 160 -1.55 2.22 4.17
CA VAL A 160 -2.68 1.27 4.13
C VAL A 160 -3.05 0.80 5.54
N TRP A 161 -2.10 0.59 6.46
CA TRP A 161 -2.44 0.21 7.84
C TRP A 161 -3.19 1.32 8.58
N LEU A 162 -2.75 2.56 8.41
CA LEU A 162 -3.39 3.72 9.03
C LEU A 162 -4.76 4.03 8.42
N GLN A 163 -4.92 3.78 7.12
CA GLN A 163 -6.13 4.06 6.36
C GLN A 163 -6.78 2.79 5.80
N TRP A 164 -6.75 1.69 6.56
CA TRP A 164 -7.21 0.38 6.07
C TRP A 164 -8.66 0.37 5.59
N PHE A 165 -9.50 1.22 6.14
CA PHE A 165 -10.90 1.42 5.78
C PHE A 165 -11.08 2.28 4.52
N ASN A 166 -10.03 2.96 4.05
CA ASN A 166 -10.07 3.84 2.89
C ASN A 166 -9.66 3.08 1.61
N PRO A 167 -10.59 2.83 0.66
CA PRO A 167 -10.26 2.13 -0.57
C PRO A 167 -9.25 2.88 -1.45
N ALA A 168 -9.20 4.22 -1.35
CA ALA A 168 -8.23 5.01 -2.12
C ALA A 168 -6.78 4.69 -1.75
N ALA A 169 -6.49 4.37 -0.47
CA ALA A 169 -5.14 3.97 -0.06
C ALA A 169 -4.69 2.66 -0.73
N TRP A 170 -5.61 1.72 -0.91
CA TRP A 170 -5.35 0.46 -1.62
C TRP A 170 -5.14 0.67 -3.12
N LEU A 171 -5.94 1.55 -3.74
CA LEU A 171 -5.79 1.90 -5.16
C LEU A 171 -4.48 2.63 -5.42
N LEU A 172 -4.09 3.57 -4.55
CA LEU A 172 -2.80 4.27 -4.65
C LEU A 172 -1.62 3.30 -4.53
N LYS A 173 -1.69 2.34 -3.61
CA LYS A 173 -0.68 1.29 -3.49
C LYS A 173 -0.57 0.47 -4.77
N GLN A 174 -1.69 0.08 -5.36
CA GLN A 174 -1.71 -0.66 -6.62
C GLN A 174 -1.12 0.17 -7.77
N GLU A 175 -1.44 1.45 -7.83
CA GLU A 175 -0.91 2.34 -8.88
C GLU A 175 0.60 2.54 -8.77
N ILE A 176 1.13 2.67 -7.57
CA ILE A 176 2.59 2.70 -7.35
C ILE A 176 3.24 1.40 -7.79
N GLN A 177 2.63 0.24 -7.51
CA GLN A 177 3.12 -1.04 -8.00
C GLN A 177 3.16 -1.09 -9.54
N ASN A 178 2.10 -0.62 -10.21
CA ASN A 178 2.07 -0.53 -11.68
C ASN A 178 3.21 0.35 -12.22
N ILE A 179 3.48 1.49 -11.60
CA ILE A 179 4.59 2.37 -11.98
C ILE A 179 5.94 1.68 -11.80
N HIS A 180 6.12 0.91 -10.73
CA HIS A 180 7.34 0.14 -10.49
C HIS A 180 7.58 -0.89 -11.59
N GLU A 181 6.52 -1.59 -12.03
CA GLU A 181 6.61 -2.55 -13.14
C GLU A 181 7.03 -1.84 -14.44
N TYR A 182 6.40 -0.71 -14.78
CA TYR A 182 6.79 0.06 -15.96
C TYR A 182 8.23 0.56 -15.91
N GLU A 183 8.71 0.98 -14.73
CA GLU A 183 10.09 1.41 -14.55
C GLU A 183 11.08 0.25 -14.66
N ALA A 184 10.71 -0.94 -14.20
CA ALA A 184 11.56 -2.12 -14.31
C ALA A 184 11.62 -2.64 -15.75
N ASP A 185 10.48 -2.70 -16.45
CA ASP A 185 10.38 -3.08 -17.85
C ASP A 185 11.19 -2.12 -18.75
N GLU A 186 11.10 -0.82 -18.49
CA GLU A 186 11.89 0.20 -19.20
C GLU A 186 13.39 -0.07 -19.07
N GLU A 187 13.86 -0.52 -17.90
CA GLU A 187 15.27 -0.83 -17.67
C GLU A 187 15.72 -2.09 -18.43
N VAL A 188 14.85 -3.11 -18.50
CA VAL A 188 15.13 -4.30 -19.32
C VAL A 188 15.32 -3.92 -20.79
N LEU A 189 14.43 -3.10 -21.33
CA LEU A 189 14.52 -2.63 -22.71
C LEU A 189 15.78 -1.76 -22.95
N ARG A 190 16.14 -0.91 -22.00
CA ARG A 190 17.38 -0.10 -22.06
C ARG A 190 18.64 -0.92 -22.04
N SER A 191 18.61 -2.11 -21.43
CA SER A 191 19.76 -3.03 -21.37
C SER A 191 20.02 -3.77 -22.69
N GLY A 192 19.24 -3.46 -23.74
CA GLY A 192 19.42 -4.02 -25.08
C GLY A 192 18.75 -5.39 -25.30
N VAL A 193 17.82 -5.78 -24.43
CA VAL A 193 16.99 -6.98 -24.61
C VAL A 193 16.00 -6.73 -25.75
N ASP A 194 15.82 -7.73 -26.62
CA ASP A 194 14.82 -7.64 -27.69
C ASP A 194 13.40 -7.52 -27.10
N ALA A 195 12.71 -6.43 -27.46
CA ALA A 195 11.38 -6.13 -26.95
C ALA A 195 10.36 -7.24 -27.25
N ARG A 196 10.45 -7.90 -28.44
CA ARG A 196 9.54 -8.99 -28.79
C ARG A 196 9.78 -10.22 -27.93
N GLN A 197 11.05 -10.58 -27.75
CA GLN A 197 11.42 -11.73 -26.92
C GLN A 197 10.98 -11.51 -25.48
N TYR A 198 11.19 -10.31 -24.94
CA TYR A 198 10.78 -9.95 -23.60
C TYR A 198 9.26 -9.97 -23.42
N GLN A 199 8.50 -9.40 -24.37
CA GLN A 199 7.03 -9.44 -24.36
C GLN A 199 6.51 -10.89 -24.38
N MET A 200 7.09 -11.76 -25.19
CA MET A 200 6.72 -13.18 -25.22
C MET A 200 7.02 -13.88 -23.89
N LEU A 201 8.11 -13.54 -23.22
CA LEU A 201 8.41 -14.04 -21.87
C LEU A 201 7.35 -13.62 -20.86
N LEU A 202 6.95 -12.34 -20.87
CA LEU A 202 5.90 -11.82 -19.99
C LEU A 202 4.55 -12.50 -20.23
N ILE A 203 4.16 -12.68 -21.49
CA ILE A 203 2.92 -13.38 -21.89
C ILE A 203 2.96 -14.84 -21.40
N LYS A 204 4.07 -15.55 -21.64
CA LYS A 204 4.23 -16.94 -21.20
C LYS A 204 4.09 -17.06 -19.68
N LYS A 205 4.67 -16.13 -18.92
CA LYS A 205 4.55 -16.09 -17.46
C LYS A 205 3.12 -15.80 -17.01
N ALA A 206 2.47 -14.81 -17.62
CA ALA A 206 1.09 -14.44 -17.28
C ALA A 206 0.09 -15.59 -17.56
N VAL A 207 0.23 -16.26 -18.69
CA VAL A 207 -0.60 -17.43 -19.05
C VAL A 207 -0.28 -18.60 -18.14
N GLY A 208 0.99 -18.90 -17.89
CA GLY A 208 1.42 -19.98 -16.99
C GLY A 208 0.90 -19.80 -15.56
N ALA A 209 0.94 -18.58 -15.03
CA ALA A 209 0.41 -18.24 -13.72
C ALA A 209 -1.12 -18.43 -13.64
N ARG A 210 -1.86 -18.02 -14.68
CA ARG A 210 -3.32 -18.20 -14.75
C ARG A 210 -3.71 -19.68 -14.84
N LEU A 211 -3.05 -20.45 -15.69
CA LEU A 211 -3.31 -21.90 -15.82
C LEU A 211 -3.02 -22.63 -14.51
N TYR A 212 -1.95 -22.29 -13.81
CA TYR A 212 -1.61 -22.86 -12.52
C TYR A 212 -2.64 -22.50 -11.44
N SER A 213 -3.10 -21.23 -11.40
CA SER A 213 -4.16 -20.79 -10.49
C SER A 213 -5.48 -21.52 -10.73
N MET A 214 -5.86 -21.67 -12.00
CA MET A 214 -7.06 -22.43 -12.37
C MET A 214 -6.93 -23.91 -12.02
N ALA A 215 -5.82 -24.56 -12.31
CA ALA A 215 -5.57 -25.96 -11.98
C ALA A 215 -5.63 -26.21 -10.46
N ASN A 216 -5.06 -25.32 -9.65
CA ASN A 216 -5.15 -25.42 -8.19
C ASN A 216 -6.58 -25.21 -7.68
N SER A 217 -7.35 -24.30 -8.28
CA SER A 217 -8.75 -24.08 -7.96
C SER A 217 -9.59 -25.33 -8.21
N PHE A 218 -9.35 -26.06 -9.30
CA PHE A 218 -10.01 -27.34 -9.59
C PHE A 218 -9.56 -28.47 -8.66
N ASN A 219 -8.30 -28.51 -8.25
CA ASN A 219 -7.79 -29.57 -7.37
C ASN A 219 -8.32 -29.45 -5.93
N HIS A 220 -8.58 -28.21 -5.45
CA HIS A 220 -9.21 -27.99 -4.15
C HIS A 220 -10.70 -28.39 -4.10
N SER A 221 -11.40 -28.39 -5.22
CA SER A 221 -12.82 -28.77 -5.27
C SER A 221 -13.03 -30.29 -5.30
N SER A 222 -12.07 -31.07 -5.80
CA SER A 222 -12.18 -32.51 -5.91
C SER A 222 -11.79 -33.27 -4.64
N LEU A 223 -11.00 -32.70 -3.74
CA LEU A 223 -10.58 -33.30 -2.48
C LEU A 223 -11.62 -33.18 -1.36
N LYS A 224 -12.67 -32.38 -1.53
CA LYS A 224 -13.76 -32.22 -0.53
C LYS A 224 -14.93 -33.20 -0.70
N LYS A 225 -14.82 -34.13 -1.64
CA LYS A 225 -15.86 -35.13 -1.95
C LYS A 225 -15.39 -36.58 -1.81
N ARG A 226 -14.43 -36.85 -0.94
CA ARG A 226 -14.12 -38.22 -0.51
C ARG A 226 -14.07 -38.30 0.99
#